data_eae510c3f3494ff5f4502aec88b3cfa3
#
_entry.id   eae510c3f3494ff5f4502aec88b3cfa3
#
_cell.length_a   1.000
_cell.length_b   1.000
_cell.length_c   1.000
_cell.angle_alpha   90.00
_cell.angle_beta   90.00
_cell.angle_gamma   90.00
#
_symmetry.space_group_name_H-M   'P 1'
#
loop_
_entity.id
_entity.type
_entity.pdbx_description
1 polymer ?
#
loop_
_entity_poly.entity_id
_entity_poly.type
_entity_poly.pdbx_seq_one_letter_code
_entity_poly.pdbx_strand_id
1 'polypeptide(L)'
;MKKVSLHGQLTFDEMKGSLERLPKTNRWVQMGDSLPWTEYEKVYNKQLKNDTVGASNRPGRMVVAALIIKHKLGLSDEETILAIQENPYMQYMCGLTEYSDRPIFDPSLFTTIRKRITIDDINALTLELARKARDRKEGEDKDKDDDGSNPPADTTQLTDVKADATCADAEIRYPTDLDLIEDGSKYMERMIDKVCGMKKMRRPAGVERQRIRAIYLNVIKRKHKGARLIKDAITRMLPLLYRDILTLINLIGVDDETYGRFNRTQKRTIQAVIDMYHQQETMLRLGTHTCEDRIVSIHQPHVRPIVSGKARAKVEFGAKIGVSIVSGYSFIDHHSWDAYNEASDLAIHIEKYKERFGSEPKRFFGDKIYLNRDNRKILKEKGIEIMGRQLGRPPKDPSQEQLERERIGVSLRNEAEAQFGTGKRIYRANDIRARLPETARCWTAMCYFVKNLAKFMRELCLVLIEIYVRIRHLGAEYVNPSTKFRETSWEEYPFPLCGTQTF
;
A
#
# COMPACT_ATOMS: atom_id res chain seq x y z
N MET A 1 21.72 -29.23 -45.25
CA MET A 1 22.29 -29.90 -44.06
C MET A 1 21.22 -30.75 -43.42
N LYS A 2 21.37 -32.07 -43.41
CA LYS A 2 20.47 -32.96 -42.69
C LYS A 2 20.75 -32.84 -41.21
N LYS A 3 19.79 -32.40 -40.42
CA LYS A 3 19.88 -32.45 -38.96
C LYS A 3 19.71 -33.92 -38.52
N VAL A 4 20.77 -34.48 -37.97
CA VAL A 4 20.71 -35.77 -37.26
C VAL A 4 20.28 -35.43 -35.82
N SER A 5 19.13 -35.93 -35.39
CA SER A 5 18.75 -35.85 -33.99
C SER A 5 19.64 -36.80 -33.17
N LEU A 6 20.46 -36.29 -32.31
CA LEU A 6 21.21 -37.06 -31.32
C LEU A 6 20.24 -37.53 -30.24
N HIS A 7 19.73 -38.74 -30.36
CA HIS A 7 19.03 -39.39 -29.28
C HIS A 7 20.05 -39.93 -28.28
N GLY A 8 20.07 -39.40 -27.06
CA GLY A 8 20.66 -40.07 -25.93
C GLY A 8 21.60 -39.34 -24.98
N GLN A 9 22.03 -38.10 -25.26
CA GLN A 9 22.76 -37.31 -24.27
C GLN A 9 22.05 -35.98 -24.04
N LEU A 10 21.45 -35.83 -22.87
CA LEU A 10 20.92 -34.53 -22.38
C LEU A 10 22.10 -33.60 -22.16
N THR A 11 22.06 -32.41 -22.74
CA THR A 11 22.99 -31.32 -22.37
C THR A 11 22.67 -30.80 -20.98
N PHE A 12 23.62 -30.15 -20.31
CA PHE A 12 23.37 -29.50 -19.01
C PHE A 12 22.18 -28.54 -19.05
N ASP A 13 21.92 -27.91 -20.19
CA ASP A 13 20.78 -27.02 -20.37
C ASP A 13 19.46 -27.79 -20.53
N GLU A 14 19.46 -29.01 -21.02
CA GLU A 14 18.27 -29.88 -21.11
C GLU A 14 17.93 -30.51 -19.76
N MET A 15 18.86 -30.55 -18.80
CA MET A 15 18.62 -30.97 -17.41
C MET A 15 17.95 -29.89 -16.56
N LYS A 16 18.01 -28.62 -16.99
CA LYS A 16 17.32 -27.52 -16.31
C LYS A 16 15.82 -27.55 -16.63
N GLY A 17 15.00 -27.20 -15.66
CA GLY A 17 13.56 -27.02 -15.84
C GLY A 17 13.24 -25.99 -16.93
N SER A 18 12.07 -26.13 -17.57
CA SER A 18 11.66 -25.28 -18.69
C SER A 18 11.71 -23.79 -18.36
N LEU A 19 11.39 -23.40 -17.13
CA LEU A 19 11.40 -22.01 -16.67
C LEU A 19 12.83 -21.51 -16.32
N GLU A 20 13.78 -22.37 -16.00
CA GLU A 20 15.16 -21.99 -15.71
C GLU A 20 15.93 -21.54 -16.94
N ARG A 21 15.44 -21.87 -18.13
CA ARG A 21 16.00 -21.47 -19.44
C ARG A 21 15.51 -20.10 -19.92
N LEU A 22 14.64 -19.43 -19.16
CA LEU A 22 14.07 -18.13 -19.53
C LEU A 22 15.15 -17.05 -19.63
N PRO A 23 14.98 -16.08 -20.58
CA PRO A 23 15.94 -14.98 -20.75
C PRO A 23 16.10 -14.16 -19.48
N LYS A 24 17.36 -14.02 -19.03
CA LYS A 24 17.73 -13.25 -17.82
C LYS A 24 17.49 -11.74 -17.96
N THR A 25 17.24 -11.25 -19.16
CA THR A 25 16.88 -9.85 -19.43
C THR A 25 15.44 -9.52 -19.08
N ASN A 26 14.56 -10.53 -18.89
CA ASN A 26 13.18 -10.29 -18.52
C ASN A 26 13.06 -9.77 -17.08
N ARG A 27 12.28 -8.70 -16.90
CA ARG A 27 12.07 -8.03 -15.60
C ARG A 27 11.60 -8.95 -14.46
N TRP A 28 10.77 -9.96 -14.76
CA TRP A 28 10.27 -10.89 -13.75
C TRP A 28 11.33 -11.91 -13.35
N VAL A 29 12.15 -12.35 -14.32
CA VAL A 29 13.31 -13.21 -14.04
C VAL A 29 14.31 -12.44 -13.20
N GLN A 30 14.66 -11.20 -13.57
CA GLN A 30 15.56 -10.34 -12.79
C GLN A 30 15.05 -10.14 -11.35
N MET A 31 13.76 -9.88 -11.15
CA MET A 31 13.19 -9.80 -9.80
C MET A 31 13.28 -11.15 -9.08
N GLY A 32 12.98 -12.25 -9.77
CA GLY A 32 13.09 -13.61 -9.22
C GLY A 32 14.50 -13.96 -8.74
N ASP A 33 15.52 -13.49 -9.44
CA ASP A 33 16.95 -13.75 -9.10
C ASP A 33 17.48 -12.75 -8.05
N SER A 34 16.95 -11.53 -8.01
CA SER A 34 17.51 -10.44 -7.19
C SER A 34 16.96 -10.37 -5.78
N LEU A 35 15.76 -10.93 -5.52
CA LEU A 35 15.11 -10.79 -4.21
C LEU A 35 15.67 -11.78 -3.17
N PRO A 36 15.70 -11.39 -1.88
CA PRO A 36 16.18 -12.25 -0.79
C PRO A 36 15.06 -13.22 -0.34
N TRP A 37 14.74 -14.20 -1.18
CA TRP A 37 13.59 -15.11 -0.95
C TRP A 37 13.69 -15.88 0.37
N THR A 38 14.89 -16.30 0.76
CA THR A 38 15.10 -17.01 2.04
C THR A 38 14.61 -16.19 3.23
N GLU A 39 14.92 -14.88 3.24
CA GLU A 39 14.49 -14.00 4.32
C GLU A 39 12.99 -13.71 4.23
N TYR A 40 12.45 -13.57 3.03
CA TYR A 40 11.01 -13.39 2.82
C TYR A 40 10.20 -14.60 3.27
N GLU A 41 10.69 -15.79 3.01
CA GLU A 41 10.07 -17.03 3.49
C GLU A 41 10.11 -17.14 5.02
N LYS A 42 11.21 -16.74 5.65
CA LYS A 42 11.28 -16.70 7.13
C LYS A 42 10.21 -15.78 7.72
N VAL A 43 10.03 -14.58 7.16
CA VAL A 43 9.01 -13.61 7.60
C VAL A 43 7.61 -14.19 7.42
N TYR A 44 7.31 -14.77 6.26
CA TYR A 44 6.02 -15.40 5.99
C TYR A 44 5.74 -16.59 6.92
N ASN A 45 6.73 -17.44 7.13
CA ASN A 45 6.59 -18.68 7.94
C ASN A 45 6.37 -18.39 9.42
N LYS A 46 6.84 -17.26 9.97
CA LYS A 46 6.54 -16.85 11.36
C LYS A 46 5.04 -16.77 11.65
N GLN A 47 4.22 -16.54 10.65
CA GLN A 47 2.77 -16.41 10.77
C GLN A 47 2.04 -17.76 10.69
N LEU A 48 2.75 -18.84 10.42
CA LEU A 48 2.19 -20.19 10.30
C LEU A 48 2.22 -20.88 11.67
N LYS A 49 1.05 -21.30 12.16
CA LYS A 49 0.91 -21.81 13.54
C LYS A 49 1.09 -23.31 13.69
N ASN A 50 1.04 -24.08 12.57
CA ASN A 50 1.03 -25.55 12.62
C ASN A 50 2.15 -26.12 11.75
N ASP A 51 3.07 -26.83 12.39
CA ASP A 51 4.19 -27.51 11.71
C ASP A 51 3.84 -28.94 11.26
N THR A 52 2.81 -29.56 11.83
CA THR A 52 2.60 -31.02 11.72
C THR A 52 1.21 -31.49 11.29
N VAL A 53 0.18 -30.66 11.35
CA VAL A 53 -1.21 -31.08 11.05
C VAL A 53 -1.93 -30.11 10.12
N GLY A 54 -2.53 -30.61 9.04
CA GLY A 54 -3.37 -29.87 8.10
C GLY A 54 -2.86 -29.92 6.65
N ALA A 55 -3.56 -29.24 5.73
CA ALA A 55 -3.12 -29.09 4.35
C ALA A 55 -1.81 -28.30 4.29
N SER A 56 -0.86 -28.74 3.46
CA SER A 56 0.43 -28.09 3.29
C SER A 56 0.24 -26.62 2.85
N ASN A 57 0.96 -25.71 3.52
CA ASN A 57 0.98 -24.30 3.14
C ASN A 57 1.65 -24.12 1.77
N ARG A 58 1.27 -23.06 1.07
CA ARG A 58 1.97 -22.66 -0.14
C ARG A 58 3.35 -22.09 0.21
N PRO A 59 4.40 -22.33 -0.60
CA PRO A 59 5.73 -21.76 -0.39
C PRO A 59 5.70 -20.26 -0.21
N GLY A 60 6.46 -19.71 0.72
CA GLY A 60 6.51 -18.27 1.01
C GLY A 60 6.88 -17.45 -0.21
N ARG A 61 7.85 -17.89 -1.02
CA ARG A 61 8.22 -17.28 -2.29
C ARG A 61 7.01 -17.13 -3.23
N MET A 62 6.24 -18.19 -3.41
CA MET A 62 5.05 -18.18 -4.28
C MET A 62 4.03 -17.14 -3.84
N VAL A 63 3.75 -17.07 -2.54
CA VAL A 63 2.77 -16.14 -1.96
C VAL A 63 3.23 -14.69 -2.07
N VAL A 64 4.46 -14.41 -1.67
CA VAL A 64 5.01 -13.04 -1.71
C VAL A 64 5.17 -12.56 -3.15
N ALA A 65 5.63 -13.42 -4.06
CA ALA A 65 5.74 -13.08 -5.48
C ALA A 65 4.36 -12.77 -6.10
N ALA A 66 3.33 -13.55 -5.79
CA ALA A 66 1.97 -13.29 -6.26
C ALA A 66 1.43 -11.94 -5.74
N LEU A 67 1.69 -11.58 -4.47
CA LEU A 67 1.35 -10.26 -3.92
C LEU A 67 2.10 -9.13 -4.64
N ILE A 68 3.39 -9.31 -4.93
CA ILE A 68 4.19 -8.32 -5.68
C ILE A 68 3.60 -8.13 -7.09
N ILE A 69 3.34 -9.20 -7.82
CA ILE A 69 2.77 -9.16 -9.17
C ILE A 69 1.44 -8.41 -9.14
N LYS A 70 0.54 -8.78 -8.22
CA LYS A 70 -0.75 -8.14 -8.02
C LYS A 70 -0.65 -6.63 -7.87
N HIS A 71 0.15 -6.17 -6.90
CA HIS A 71 0.26 -4.74 -6.60
C HIS A 71 1.04 -3.97 -7.65
N LYS A 72 2.04 -4.60 -8.30
CA LYS A 72 2.81 -3.98 -9.39
C LYS A 72 1.96 -3.74 -10.64
N LEU A 73 1.04 -4.66 -10.95
CA LEU A 73 0.15 -4.56 -12.12
C LEU A 73 -1.22 -3.98 -11.77
N GLY A 74 -1.57 -3.90 -10.48
CA GLY A 74 -2.87 -3.38 -10.01
C GLY A 74 -4.06 -4.29 -10.36
N LEU A 75 -3.83 -5.61 -10.39
CA LEU A 75 -4.82 -6.61 -10.77
C LEU A 75 -5.78 -6.97 -9.62
N SER A 76 -6.94 -7.55 -9.94
CA SER A 76 -7.81 -8.25 -8.98
C SER A 76 -7.14 -9.53 -8.47
N ASP A 77 -7.76 -10.22 -7.49
CA ASP A 77 -7.25 -11.49 -6.99
C ASP A 77 -7.32 -12.58 -8.09
N GLU A 78 -8.44 -12.64 -8.81
CA GLU A 78 -8.68 -13.56 -9.92
C GLU A 78 -7.75 -13.28 -11.11
N GLU A 79 -7.66 -12.03 -11.56
CA GLU A 79 -6.77 -11.63 -12.66
C GLU A 79 -5.31 -11.89 -12.35
N THR A 80 -4.90 -11.77 -11.08
CA THR A 80 -3.51 -12.08 -10.69
C THR A 80 -3.19 -13.54 -10.90
N ILE A 81 -4.07 -14.46 -10.50
CA ILE A 81 -3.87 -15.90 -10.68
C ILE A 81 -3.86 -16.25 -12.17
N LEU A 82 -4.79 -15.69 -12.96
CA LEU A 82 -4.81 -15.88 -14.40
C LEU A 82 -3.53 -15.38 -15.07
N ALA A 83 -3.09 -14.16 -14.74
CA ALA A 83 -1.86 -13.59 -15.30
C ALA A 83 -0.61 -14.44 -14.97
N ILE A 84 -0.53 -15.02 -13.77
CA ILE A 84 0.55 -15.93 -13.41
C ILE A 84 0.44 -17.26 -14.19
N GLN A 85 -0.77 -17.79 -14.31
CA GLN A 85 -1.02 -19.04 -15.03
C GLN A 85 -0.65 -18.95 -16.53
N GLU A 86 -0.89 -17.80 -17.15
CA GLU A 86 -0.62 -17.57 -18.57
C GLU A 86 0.82 -17.14 -18.86
N ASN A 87 1.59 -16.70 -17.84
CA ASN A 87 2.89 -16.08 -18.04
C ASN A 87 4.04 -16.87 -17.39
N PRO A 88 4.88 -17.54 -18.19
CA PRO A 88 5.99 -18.36 -17.67
C PRO A 88 7.01 -17.54 -16.86
N TYR A 89 7.24 -16.27 -17.19
CA TYR A 89 8.15 -15.42 -16.44
C TYR A 89 7.64 -15.10 -15.03
N MET A 90 6.31 -14.92 -14.87
CA MET A 90 5.69 -14.74 -13.56
C MET A 90 5.71 -16.03 -12.74
N GLN A 91 5.53 -17.18 -13.40
CA GLN A 91 5.67 -18.49 -12.75
C GLN A 91 7.09 -18.70 -12.21
N TYR A 92 8.11 -18.35 -13.01
CA TYR A 92 9.50 -18.38 -12.56
C TYR A 92 9.72 -17.50 -11.30
N MET A 93 9.21 -16.28 -11.31
CA MET A 93 9.28 -15.40 -10.15
C MET A 93 8.62 -16.02 -8.91
N CYS A 94 7.50 -16.73 -9.11
CA CYS A 94 6.80 -17.48 -8.06
C CYS A 94 7.55 -18.73 -7.57
N GLY A 95 8.68 -19.08 -8.19
CA GLY A 95 9.53 -20.20 -7.79
C GLY A 95 9.15 -21.54 -8.40
N LEU A 96 8.40 -21.55 -9.51
CA LEU A 96 8.19 -22.76 -10.29
C LEU A 96 9.42 -23.02 -11.16
N THR A 97 9.78 -24.29 -11.31
CA THR A 97 10.87 -24.77 -12.19
C THR A 97 10.35 -25.20 -13.56
N GLU A 98 9.09 -25.65 -13.62
CA GLU A 98 8.41 -26.09 -14.82
C GLU A 98 7.16 -25.25 -15.07
N TYR A 99 6.84 -25.03 -16.34
CA TYR A 99 5.59 -24.38 -16.73
C TYR A 99 4.38 -25.22 -16.31
N SER A 100 3.38 -24.56 -15.77
CA SER A 100 2.12 -25.17 -15.36
C SER A 100 0.95 -24.33 -15.88
N ASP A 101 -0.01 -25.00 -16.50
CA ASP A 101 -1.31 -24.44 -16.91
C ASP A 101 -2.32 -24.37 -15.76
N ARG A 102 -1.94 -24.85 -14.56
CA ARG A 102 -2.78 -24.86 -13.37
C ARG A 102 -2.59 -23.60 -12.54
N PRO A 103 -3.66 -23.10 -11.89
CA PRO A 103 -3.52 -21.99 -10.97
C PRO A 103 -2.60 -22.35 -9.80
N ILE A 104 -1.71 -21.42 -9.43
CA ILE A 104 -0.76 -21.62 -8.31
C ILE A 104 -1.48 -21.85 -6.97
N PHE A 105 -2.64 -21.21 -6.78
CA PHE A 105 -3.58 -21.38 -5.68
C PHE A 105 -4.93 -20.71 -6.03
N ASP A 106 -5.95 -20.98 -5.22
CA ASP A 106 -7.27 -20.38 -5.39
C ASP A 106 -7.24 -18.87 -5.04
N PRO A 107 -7.85 -17.98 -5.85
CA PRO A 107 -7.86 -16.53 -5.61
C PRO A 107 -8.34 -16.11 -4.21
N SER A 108 -9.26 -16.87 -3.59
CA SER A 108 -9.77 -16.60 -2.25
C SER A 108 -8.69 -16.66 -1.17
N LEU A 109 -7.58 -17.39 -1.43
CA LEU A 109 -6.44 -17.49 -0.52
C LEU A 109 -5.79 -16.13 -0.25
N PHE A 110 -5.83 -15.18 -1.21
CA PHE A 110 -5.31 -13.82 -1.00
C PHE A 110 -5.96 -13.13 0.22
N THR A 111 -7.24 -13.36 0.46
CA THR A 111 -7.91 -12.79 1.64
C THR A 111 -7.32 -13.36 2.94
N THR A 112 -7.03 -14.66 2.96
CA THR A 112 -6.40 -15.31 4.13
C THR A 112 -4.97 -14.84 4.32
N ILE A 113 -4.21 -14.73 3.24
CA ILE A 113 -2.83 -14.23 3.24
C ILE A 113 -2.78 -12.80 3.80
N ARG A 114 -3.63 -11.88 3.28
CA ARG A 114 -3.68 -10.49 3.75
C ARG A 114 -4.08 -10.33 5.21
N LYS A 115 -4.80 -11.30 5.81
CA LYS A 115 -5.10 -11.29 7.25
C LYS A 115 -3.91 -11.74 8.10
N ARG A 116 -3.01 -12.53 7.55
CA ARG A 116 -1.84 -13.08 8.26
C ARG A 116 -0.65 -12.13 8.23
N ILE A 117 -0.39 -11.51 7.09
CA ILE A 117 0.76 -10.62 6.90
C ILE A 117 0.46 -9.25 7.53
N THR A 118 1.29 -8.84 8.47
CA THR A 118 1.20 -7.56 9.16
C THR A 118 1.99 -6.45 8.44
N ILE A 119 1.81 -5.20 8.88
CA ILE A 119 2.62 -4.07 8.41
C ILE A 119 4.09 -4.30 8.80
N ASP A 120 4.37 -4.78 10.01
CA ASP A 120 5.73 -5.02 10.49
C ASP A 120 6.43 -6.13 9.67
N ASP A 121 5.70 -7.16 9.24
CA ASP A 121 6.23 -8.18 8.33
C ASP A 121 6.66 -7.56 6.99
N ILE A 122 5.83 -6.68 6.41
CA ILE A 122 6.14 -6.01 5.14
C ILE A 122 7.28 -4.99 5.31
N ASN A 123 7.34 -4.30 6.45
CA ASN A 123 8.46 -3.46 6.79
C ASN A 123 9.77 -4.26 6.92
N ALA A 124 9.71 -5.48 7.47
CA ALA A 124 10.86 -6.38 7.51
C ALA A 124 11.33 -6.77 6.10
N LEU A 125 10.40 -7.07 5.17
CA LEU A 125 10.76 -7.30 3.76
C LEU A 125 11.44 -6.06 3.14
N THR A 126 10.96 -4.86 3.44
CA THR A 126 11.56 -3.59 2.99
C THR A 126 12.98 -3.41 3.57
N LEU A 127 13.16 -3.76 4.85
CA LEU A 127 14.46 -3.66 5.53
C LEU A 127 15.51 -4.53 4.83
N GLU A 128 15.15 -5.76 4.44
CA GLU A 128 16.04 -6.64 3.71
C GLU A 128 16.42 -6.09 2.32
N LEU A 129 15.50 -5.40 1.63
CA LEU A 129 15.84 -4.68 0.38
C LEU A 129 16.86 -3.56 0.65
N ALA A 130 16.62 -2.75 1.69
CA ALA A 130 17.51 -1.64 2.04
C ALA A 130 18.91 -2.12 2.45
N ARG A 131 19.00 -3.21 3.22
CA ARG A 131 20.26 -3.85 3.61
C ARG A 131 21.02 -4.34 2.37
N LYS A 132 20.36 -5.10 1.51
CA LYS A 132 20.97 -5.64 0.29
C LYS A 132 21.43 -4.53 -0.67
N ALA A 133 20.72 -3.40 -0.74
CA ALA A 133 21.14 -2.23 -1.52
C ALA A 133 22.38 -1.56 -0.93
N ARG A 134 22.46 -1.44 0.41
CA ARG A 134 23.62 -0.88 1.10
C ARG A 134 24.85 -1.76 0.93
N ASP A 135 24.75 -3.07 1.23
CA ASP A 135 25.88 -4.00 1.20
C ASP A 135 26.55 -4.03 -0.18
N ARG A 136 25.77 -3.79 -1.24
CA ARG A 136 26.31 -3.63 -2.61
C ARG A 136 27.11 -2.34 -2.76
N LYS A 137 26.61 -1.20 -2.29
CA LYS A 137 27.31 0.09 -2.37
C LYS A 137 28.63 0.05 -1.59
N GLU A 138 28.63 -0.53 -0.39
CA GLU A 138 29.83 -0.67 0.44
C GLU A 138 30.88 -1.62 -0.19
N GLY A 139 30.44 -2.62 -0.95
CA GLY A 139 31.36 -3.50 -1.74
C GLY A 139 32.07 -2.73 -2.86
N GLU A 140 31.33 -1.84 -3.54
CA GLU A 140 31.85 -1.04 -4.67
C GLU A 140 32.79 0.08 -4.23
N ASP A 141 32.57 0.68 -3.04
CA ASP A 141 33.46 1.74 -2.51
C ASP A 141 34.80 1.20 -2.03
N LYS A 142 34.91 -0.09 -1.72
CA LYS A 142 36.19 -0.75 -1.38
C LYS A 142 37.11 -1.00 -2.59
N ASP A 143 36.52 -1.01 -3.79
CA ASP A 143 37.27 -1.21 -5.05
C ASP A 143 37.63 0.14 -5.72
N LYS A 144 37.33 1.27 -5.07
CA LYS A 144 37.78 2.61 -5.51
C LYS A 144 39.06 2.95 -4.79
N ASP A 145 40.19 2.82 -5.49
CA ASP A 145 41.45 3.42 -5.09
C ASP A 145 41.25 4.95 -4.89
N ASP A 146 41.91 5.44 -3.83
CA ASP A 146 41.80 6.79 -3.26
C ASP A 146 42.27 7.87 -4.29
N ASP A 147 41.41 8.23 -5.23
CA ASP A 147 41.59 9.45 -6.02
C ASP A 147 40.75 10.56 -5.38
N GLY A 148 41.44 11.49 -4.72
CA GLY A 148 40.95 12.54 -3.83
C GLY A 148 39.92 13.52 -4.40
N SER A 149 39.00 13.09 -5.24
CA SER A 149 37.83 13.86 -5.68
C SER A 149 36.64 13.62 -4.75
N ASN A 150 36.22 14.66 -4.04
CA ASN A 150 35.05 14.67 -3.19
C ASN A 150 33.86 13.97 -3.89
N PRO A 151 33.26 12.93 -3.29
CA PRO A 151 32.04 12.34 -3.84
C PRO A 151 30.92 13.35 -3.77
N PRO A 152 29.99 13.38 -4.75
CA PRO A 152 28.83 14.24 -4.69
C PRO A 152 28.01 13.90 -3.43
N ALA A 153 27.48 14.93 -2.77
CA ALA A 153 26.83 14.93 -1.45
C ALA A 153 25.50 14.15 -1.38
N ASP A 154 25.41 12.94 -1.93
CA ASP A 154 24.22 12.07 -1.88
C ASP A 154 24.52 10.70 -1.23
N THR A 155 25.37 10.68 -0.23
CA THR A 155 25.40 9.60 0.74
C THR A 155 24.33 9.84 1.79
N THR A 156 23.07 9.56 1.46
CA THR A 156 22.01 9.38 2.44
C THR A 156 22.33 8.12 3.23
N GLN A 157 23.20 8.31 4.23
CA GLN A 157 23.55 7.27 5.19
C GLN A 157 22.25 6.79 5.83
N LEU A 158 22.17 5.49 6.18
CA LEU A 158 21.07 4.91 6.98
C LEU A 158 20.87 5.63 8.34
N THR A 159 21.44 6.79 8.55
CA THR A 159 21.46 7.59 9.76
C THR A 159 20.36 8.65 9.78
N ASP A 160 19.72 8.92 8.65
CA ASP A 160 18.74 9.98 8.50
C ASP A 160 17.32 9.43 8.41
N VAL A 161 16.43 10.00 9.19
CA VAL A 161 15.00 9.71 9.16
C VAL A 161 14.22 10.92 8.70
N LYS A 162 13.42 10.73 7.66
CA LYS A 162 12.40 11.69 7.23
C LYS A 162 11.06 11.11 7.62
N ALA A 163 10.22 11.89 8.31
CA ALA A 163 8.90 11.45 8.71
C ALA A 163 7.82 12.42 8.21
N ASP A 164 6.71 11.84 7.76
CA ASP A 164 5.53 12.58 7.35
C ASP A 164 4.30 11.66 7.40
N ALA A 165 3.09 12.24 7.36
CA ALA A 165 1.86 11.48 7.36
C ALA A 165 1.03 11.73 6.11
N THR A 166 0.25 10.72 5.72
CA THR A 166 -0.67 10.82 4.59
C THR A 166 -1.91 9.96 4.83
N CYS A 167 -2.94 10.14 4.01
CA CYS A 167 -4.11 9.25 4.01
C CYS A 167 -3.93 8.15 2.95
N ALA A 168 -4.25 6.92 3.32
CA ALA A 168 -4.45 5.80 2.41
C ALA A 168 -5.96 5.68 2.16
N ASP A 169 -6.41 6.17 0.99
CA ASP A 169 -7.84 6.28 0.70
C ASP A 169 -8.45 4.91 0.44
N ALA A 170 -9.57 4.62 1.09
CA ALA A 170 -10.37 3.44 0.85
C ALA A 170 -11.23 3.62 -0.41
N GLU A 171 -11.40 2.55 -1.19
CA GLU A 171 -12.33 2.53 -2.32
C GLU A 171 -13.77 2.55 -1.78
N ILE A 172 -14.30 3.74 -1.53
CA ILE A 172 -15.68 3.98 -1.19
C ILE A 172 -16.28 5.07 -2.08
N ARG A 173 -17.59 4.99 -2.31
CA ARG A 173 -18.32 6.10 -2.91
C ARG A 173 -18.22 7.31 -1.99
N TYR A 174 -18.10 8.53 -2.57
CA TYR A 174 -18.12 9.75 -1.76
C TYR A 174 -19.38 9.78 -0.88
N PRO A 175 -19.23 9.79 0.45
CA PRO A 175 -20.36 9.60 1.34
C PRO A 175 -21.19 10.88 1.48
N THR A 176 -22.47 10.79 1.16
CA THR A 176 -23.47 11.78 1.57
C THR A 176 -24.45 11.14 2.53
N ASP A 177 -25.10 11.93 3.40
CA ASP A 177 -26.08 11.40 4.36
C ASP A 177 -27.22 10.67 3.64
N LEU A 178 -27.68 11.20 2.51
CA LEU A 178 -28.72 10.58 1.70
C LEU A 178 -28.29 9.24 1.12
N ASP A 179 -27.03 9.14 0.63
CA ASP A 179 -26.49 7.89 0.10
C ASP A 179 -26.40 6.82 1.18
N LEU A 180 -25.92 7.19 2.38
CA LEU A 180 -25.79 6.25 3.51
C LEU A 180 -27.15 5.69 3.96
N ILE A 181 -28.18 6.54 4.06
CA ILE A 181 -29.52 6.12 4.45
C ILE A 181 -30.13 5.21 3.36
N GLU A 182 -29.94 5.54 2.08
CA GLU A 182 -30.45 4.74 0.97
C GLU A 182 -29.75 3.39 0.88
N ASP A 183 -28.41 3.35 1.03
CA ASP A 183 -27.63 2.11 1.04
C ASP A 183 -28.00 1.24 2.26
N GLY A 184 -28.22 1.86 3.44
CA GLY A 184 -28.70 1.19 4.64
C GLY A 184 -30.07 0.53 4.44
N SER A 185 -31.03 1.25 3.87
CA SER A 185 -32.35 0.71 3.57
C SER A 185 -32.30 -0.46 2.58
N LYS A 186 -31.59 -0.31 1.48
CA LYS A 186 -31.37 -1.41 0.52
C LYS A 186 -30.79 -2.66 1.17
N TYR A 187 -29.87 -2.45 2.11
CA TYR A 187 -29.26 -3.56 2.80
C TYR A 187 -30.24 -4.24 3.75
N MET A 188 -31.00 -3.47 4.54
CA MET A 188 -32.03 -4.01 5.43
C MET A 188 -33.14 -4.73 4.67
N GLU A 189 -33.61 -4.17 3.56
CA GLU A 189 -34.60 -4.81 2.70
C GLU A 189 -34.13 -6.19 2.20
N ARG A 190 -32.85 -6.32 1.78
CA ARG A 190 -32.27 -7.61 1.38
C ARG A 190 -32.18 -8.60 2.54
N MET A 191 -31.88 -8.12 3.74
CA MET A 191 -31.82 -8.98 4.93
C MET A 191 -33.23 -9.44 5.36
N ILE A 192 -34.24 -8.58 5.28
CA ILE A 192 -35.65 -8.93 5.49
C ILE A 192 -36.06 -10.03 4.50
N ASP A 193 -35.80 -9.85 3.20
CA ASP A 193 -36.12 -10.86 2.19
C ASP A 193 -35.42 -12.18 2.47
N LYS A 194 -34.15 -12.15 2.90
CA LYS A 194 -33.41 -13.36 3.28
C LYS A 194 -34.06 -14.10 4.44
N VAL A 195 -34.45 -13.38 5.50
CA VAL A 195 -35.13 -13.97 6.68
C VAL A 195 -36.49 -14.54 6.29
N CYS A 196 -37.28 -13.79 5.51
CA CYS A 196 -38.56 -14.27 5.01
C CYS A 196 -38.41 -15.56 4.19
N GLY A 197 -37.39 -15.64 3.33
CA GLY A 197 -37.06 -16.87 2.58
C GLY A 197 -36.67 -18.04 3.49
N MET A 198 -35.88 -17.81 4.53
CA MET A 198 -35.49 -18.83 5.51
C MET A 198 -36.70 -19.37 6.28
N LYS A 199 -37.62 -18.48 6.69
CA LYS A 199 -38.84 -18.81 7.44
C LYS A 199 -40.03 -19.21 6.55
N LYS A 200 -39.88 -19.24 5.23
CA LYS A 200 -40.90 -19.51 4.21
C LYS A 200 -42.19 -18.68 4.42
N MET A 201 -42.01 -17.41 4.79
CA MET A 201 -43.07 -16.48 5.04
C MET A 201 -43.10 -15.32 4.04
N ARG A 202 -44.30 -14.71 3.88
CA ARG A 202 -44.42 -13.48 3.09
C ARG A 202 -43.77 -12.30 3.83
N ARG A 203 -43.28 -11.34 3.07
CA ARG A 203 -42.78 -10.07 3.63
C ARG A 203 -43.89 -9.37 4.43
N PRO A 204 -43.61 -8.84 5.61
CA PRO A 204 -44.59 -8.10 6.41
C PRO A 204 -45.18 -6.93 5.65
N ALA A 205 -46.49 -6.68 5.85
CA ALA A 205 -47.18 -5.53 5.28
C ALA A 205 -46.56 -4.22 5.80
N GLY A 206 -46.57 -3.19 4.96
CA GLY A 206 -46.07 -1.86 5.32
C GLY A 206 -44.56 -1.65 5.09
N VAL A 207 -43.78 -2.69 4.82
CA VAL A 207 -42.38 -2.55 4.35
C VAL A 207 -42.40 -2.48 2.82
N GLU A 208 -42.64 -1.28 2.30
CA GLU A 208 -42.72 -1.02 0.87
C GLU A 208 -41.30 -0.91 0.31
N ARG A 209 -40.99 -1.73 -0.70
CA ARG A 209 -39.76 -1.63 -1.42
C ARG A 209 -39.61 -0.26 -2.06
N GLN A 210 -38.37 0.26 -2.05
CA GLN A 210 -37.98 1.44 -2.81
C GLN A 210 -38.64 2.78 -2.37
N ARG A 211 -39.36 2.83 -1.24
CA ARG A 211 -39.96 4.09 -0.77
C ARG A 211 -38.88 5.13 -0.43
N ILE A 212 -37.84 4.72 0.28
CA ILE A 212 -36.66 5.57 0.54
C ILE A 212 -35.99 5.95 -0.76
N ARG A 213 -35.84 5.00 -1.71
CA ARG A 213 -35.25 5.26 -3.03
C ARG A 213 -36.04 6.31 -3.82
N ALA A 214 -37.36 6.35 -3.74
CA ALA A 214 -38.15 7.36 -4.42
C ALA A 214 -37.86 8.77 -3.88
N ILE A 215 -37.78 8.91 -2.54
CA ILE A 215 -37.40 10.18 -1.89
C ILE A 215 -35.99 10.58 -2.29
N TYR A 216 -35.04 9.66 -2.21
CA TYR A 216 -33.63 9.83 -2.60
C TYR A 216 -33.50 10.33 -4.05
N LEU A 217 -34.13 9.63 -5.02
CA LEU A 217 -34.07 9.98 -6.43
C LEU A 217 -34.69 11.35 -6.75
N ASN A 218 -35.73 11.74 -6.01
CA ASN A 218 -36.35 13.06 -6.16
C ASN A 218 -35.39 14.20 -5.80
N VAL A 219 -34.48 13.98 -4.85
CA VAL A 219 -33.45 14.97 -4.47
C VAL A 219 -32.23 14.89 -5.37
N ILE A 220 -31.72 13.66 -5.62
CA ILE A 220 -30.42 13.51 -6.27
C ILE A 220 -30.44 13.95 -7.76
N LYS A 221 -31.60 13.82 -8.42
CA LYS A 221 -31.78 14.27 -9.81
C LYS A 221 -31.81 15.79 -9.97
N ARG A 222 -32.00 16.56 -8.91
CA ARG A 222 -32.03 18.03 -8.99
C ARG A 222 -30.63 18.61 -9.19
N LYS A 223 -30.51 19.59 -10.07
CA LYS A 223 -29.26 20.31 -10.34
C LYS A 223 -28.80 21.09 -9.09
N HIS A 224 -29.72 21.74 -8.39
CA HIS A 224 -29.43 22.49 -7.17
C HIS A 224 -30.06 21.80 -5.96
N LYS A 225 -29.24 21.49 -4.96
CA LYS A 225 -29.61 20.78 -3.73
C LYS A 225 -29.36 21.69 -2.54
N GLY A 226 -30.37 22.51 -2.18
CA GLY A 226 -30.25 23.37 -1.00
C GLY A 226 -30.32 22.56 0.31
N ALA A 227 -29.69 23.07 1.36
CA ALA A 227 -29.62 22.40 2.68
C ALA A 227 -31.02 22.05 3.23
N ARG A 228 -32.02 22.94 3.01
CA ARG A 228 -33.41 22.68 3.45
C ARG A 228 -34.02 21.44 2.77
N LEU A 229 -33.78 21.25 1.47
CA LEU A 229 -34.26 20.11 0.71
C LEU A 229 -33.63 18.80 1.18
N ILE A 230 -32.32 18.83 1.44
CA ILE A 230 -31.59 17.67 1.97
C ILE A 230 -32.11 17.30 3.36
N LYS A 231 -32.27 18.29 4.25
CA LYS A 231 -32.80 18.10 5.61
C LYS A 231 -34.20 17.52 5.58
N ASP A 232 -35.11 18.03 4.72
CA ASP A 232 -36.49 17.49 4.55
C ASP A 232 -36.45 16.03 4.09
N ALA A 233 -35.61 15.70 3.12
CA ALA A 233 -35.43 14.31 2.66
C ALA A 233 -34.96 13.39 3.76
N ILE A 234 -33.92 13.76 4.53
CA ILE A 234 -33.41 12.98 5.66
C ILE A 234 -34.50 12.77 6.70
N THR A 235 -35.26 13.83 7.07
CA THR A 235 -36.37 13.76 8.03
C THR A 235 -37.42 12.75 7.59
N ARG A 236 -37.65 12.61 6.28
CA ARG A 236 -38.62 11.66 5.73
C ARG A 236 -38.07 10.25 5.56
N MET A 237 -36.78 10.10 5.30
CA MET A 237 -36.12 8.80 5.07
C MET A 237 -35.82 8.06 6.37
N LEU A 238 -35.42 8.75 7.43
CA LEU A 238 -35.00 8.11 8.70
C LEU A 238 -36.11 7.28 9.36
N PRO A 239 -37.38 7.74 9.49
CA PRO A 239 -38.45 6.91 10.06
C PRO A 239 -38.73 5.65 9.25
N LEU A 240 -38.54 5.71 7.93
CA LEU A 240 -38.69 4.55 7.05
C LEU A 240 -37.59 3.53 7.27
N LEU A 241 -36.32 3.99 7.39
CA LEU A 241 -35.19 3.13 7.72
C LEU A 241 -35.34 2.50 9.10
N TYR A 242 -35.78 3.26 10.10
CA TYR A 242 -36.06 2.74 11.44
C TYR A 242 -37.10 1.60 11.41
N ARG A 243 -38.14 1.76 10.63
CA ARG A 243 -39.17 0.72 10.44
C ARG A 243 -38.57 -0.55 9.81
N ASP A 244 -37.68 -0.41 8.81
CA ASP A 244 -36.99 -1.55 8.20
C ASP A 244 -36.09 -2.26 9.23
N ILE A 245 -35.39 -1.50 10.07
CA ILE A 245 -34.55 -2.03 11.17
C ILE A 245 -35.42 -2.82 12.15
N LEU A 246 -36.51 -2.21 12.66
CA LEU A 246 -37.43 -2.87 13.59
C LEU A 246 -38.06 -4.12 12.97
N THR A 247 -38.43 -4.07 11.69
CA THR A 247 -39.00 -5.22 10.99
C THR A 247 -37.99 -6.36 10.94
N LEU A 248 -36.73 -6.09 10.63
CA LEU A 248 -35.66 -7.12 10.63
C LEU A 248 -35.49 -7.71 12.03
N ILE A 249 -35.38 -6.88 13.06
CA ILE A 249 -35.22 -7.31 14.45
C ILE A 249 -36.40 -8.21 14.89
N ASN A 250 -37.64 -7.78 14.60
CA ASN A 250 -38.84 -8.56 14.93
C ASN A 250 -38.90 -9.89 14.17
N LEU A 251 -38.47 -9.92 12.91
CA LEU A 251 -38.40 -11.15 12.12
C LEU A 251 -37.35 -12.13 12.62
N ILE A 252 -36.22 -11.63 13.09
CA ILE A 252 -35.17 -12.45 13.73
C ILE A 252 -35.72 -12.97 15.07
N GLY A 253 -36.41 -12.11 15.85
CA GLY A 253 -36.95 -12.41 17.16
C GLY A 253 -35.85 -12.74 18.19
N VAL A 254 -36.21 -13.47 19.23
CA VAL A 254 -35.30 -14.00 20.25
C VAL A 254 -34.63 -15.30 19.77
N ASP A 255 -34.87 -15.67 18.50
CA ASP A 255 -34.43 -16.92 17.91
C ASP A 255 -32.96 -16.82 17.45
N ASP A 256 -32.06 -17.32 18.27
CA ASP A 256 -30.63 -17.40 17.98
C ASP A 256 -30.29 -18.19 16.70
N GLU A 257 -31.18 -19.14 16.28
CA GLU A 257 -30.92 -19.96 15.10
C GLU A 257 -30.96 -19.12 13.83
N THR A 258 -31.96 -18.24 13.67
CA THR A 258 -32.04 -17.35 12.49
C THR A 258 -30.88 -16.38 12.45
N TYR A 259 -30.49 -15.78 13.58
CA TYR A 259 -29.33 -14.90 13.67
C TYR A 259 -28.03 -15.67 13.47
N GLY A 260 -27.95 -16.91 13.95
CA GLY A 260 -26.81 -17.83 13.76
C GLY A 260 -26.49 -18.07 12.28
N ARG A 261 -27.51 -18.12 11.42
CA ARG A 261 -27.36 -18.34 9.96
C ARG A 261 -26.77 -17.14 9.19
N PHE A 262 -26.65 -15.96 9.81
CA PHE A 262 -25.96 -14.82 9.21
C PHE A 262 -24.44 -15.02 9.33
N ASN A 263 -23.74 -14.78 8.22
CA ASN A 263 -22.29 -14.75 8.25
C ASN A 263 -21.75 -13.49 8.97
N ARG A 264 -20.48 -13.51 9.35
CA ARG A 264 -19.83 -12.42 10.09
C ARG A 264 -19.96 -11.05 9.40
N THR A 265 -19.87 -11.01 8.07
CA THR A 265 -20.00 -9.78 7.29
C THR A 265 -21.42 -9.23 7.38
N GLN A 266 -22.44 -10.09 7.27
CA GLN A 266 -23.84 -9.68 7.39
C GLN A 266 -24.15 -9.10 8.76
N LYS A 267 -23.72 -9.77 9.84
CA LYS A 267 -23.89 -9.29 11.22
C LYS A 267 -23.24 -7.91 11.41
N ARG A 268 -22.00 -7.75 10.95
CA ARG A 268 -21.27 -6.48 11.02
C ARG A 268 -21.99 -5.36 10.25
N THR A 269 -22.48 -5.65 9.05
CA THR A 269 -23.15 -4.62 8.22
C THR A 269 -24.51 -4.24 8.78
N ILE A 270 -25.29 -5.19 9.35
CA ILE A 270 -26.54 -4.90 10.07
C ILE A 270 -26.23 -3.93 11.21
N GLN A 271 -25.24 -4.23 12.06
CA GLN A 271 -24.85 -3.35 13.15
C GLN A 271 -24.43 -1.97 12.65
N ALA A 272 -23.62 -1.91 11.59
CA ALA A 272 -23.20 -0.64 11.00
C ALA A 272 -24.38 0.22 10.48
N VAL A 273 -25.45 -0.39 9.97
CA VAL A 273 -26.67 0.34 9.58
C VAL A 273 -27.40 0.87 10.80
N ILE A 274 -27.49 0.10 11.89
CA ILE A 274 -28.11 0.54 13.15
C ILE A 274 -27.34 1.72 13.74
N ASP A 275 -26.02 1.61 13.84
CA ASP A 275 -25.15 2.66 14.37
C ASP A 275 -25.21 3.93 13.51
N MET A 276 -25.18 3.78 12.18
CA MET A 276 -25.35 4.88 11.23
C MET A 276 -26.71 5.57 11.39
N TYR A 277 -27.79 4.80 11.58
CA TYR A 277 -29.11 5.37 11.84
C TYR A 277 -29.09 6.28 13.07
N HIS A 278 -28.55 5.82 14.20
CA HIS A 278 -28.46 6.61 15.44
C HIS A 278 -27.59 7.87 15.27
N GLN A 279 -26.50 7.77 14.52
CA GLN A 279 -25.68 8.93 14.19
C GLN A 279 -26.45 9.97 13.37
N GLN A 280 -27.17 9.53 12.33
CA GLN A 280 -27.96 10.41 11.48
C GLN A 280 -29.14 11.05 12.23
N GLU A 281 -29.82 10.29 13.08
CA GLU A 281 -30.90 10.81 13.95
C GLU A 281 -30.36 11.88 14.91
N THR A 282 -29.24 11.62 15.55
CA THR A 282 -28.59 12.56 16.48
C THR A 282 -28.15 13.83 15.76
N MET A 283 -27.51 13.71 14.61
CA MET A 283 -27.09 14.87 13.80
C MET A 283 -28.28 15.70 13.33
N LEU A 284 -29.38 15.06 12.90
CA LEU A 284 -30.60 15.74 12.49
C LEU A 284 -31.22 16.51 13.66
N ARG A 285 -31.31 15.89 14.84
CA ARG A 285 -31.86 16.48 16.07
C ARG A 285 -31.05 17.68 16.55
N LEU A 286 -29.72 17.55 16.54
CA LEU A 286 -28.80 18.62 16.99
C LEU A 286 -28.54 19.69 15.92
N GLY A 287 -28.97 19.46 14.67
CA GLY A 287 -28.70 20.37 13.56
C GLY A 287 -27.23 20.43 13.16
N THR A 288 -26.46 19.38 13.44
CA THR A 288 -25.03 19.27 13.12
C THR A 288 -24.79 18.36 11.92
N HIS A 289 -23.59 18.44 11.32
CA HIS A 289 -23.15 17.53 10.25
C HIS A 289 -21.96 16.68 10.69
N THR A 290 -21.60 16.71 11.97
CA THR A 290 -20.44 16.00 12.54
C THR A 290 -20.89 15.21 13.77
N CYS A 291 -20.34 14.02 13.93
CA CYS A 291 -20.46 13.20 15.12
C CYS A 291 -19.15 12.41 15.31
N GLU A 292 -18.94 11.93 16.52
CA GLU A 292 -17.83 11.05 16.85
C GLU A 292 -18.00 9.71 16.08
N ASP A 293 -16.88 9.11 15.68
CA ASP A 293 -16.83 7.82 14.97
C ASP A 293 -17.75 7.73 13.75
N ARG A 294 -17.91 8.86 13.03
CA ARG A 294 -18.87 8.96 11.92
C ARG A 294 -18.68 7.84 10.90
N ILE A 295 -19.70 7.04 10.70
CA ILE A 295 -19.78 6.01 9.68
C ILE A 295 -19.95 6.67 8.30
N VAL A 296 -19.03 6.40 7.39
CA VAL A 296 -19.03 6.90 6.02
C VAL A 296 -19.26 5.80 4.98
N SER A 297 -19.28 4.55 5.41
CA SER A 297 -19.63 3.39 4.60
C SER A 297 -20.17 2.26 5.49
N ILE A 298 -21.37 1.77 5.21
CA ILE A 298 -21.94 0.62 5.94
C ILE A 298 -21.21 -0.70 5.67
N HIS A 299 -20.54 -0.80 4.52
CA HIS A 299 -19.73 -1.97 4.15
C HIS A 299 -18.33 -1.94 4.73
N GLN A 300 -17.81 -0.75 4.99
CA GLN A 300 -16.50 -0.49 5.59
C GLN A 300 -16.66 0.48 6.78
N PRO A 301 -17.32 0.06 7.88
CA PRO A 301 -17.68 0.95 8.99
C PRO A 301 -16.49 1.45 9.81
N HIS A 302 -15.30 0.90 9.58
CA HIS A 302 -14.03 1.34 10.18
C HIS A 302 -13.40 2.54 9.46
N VAL A 303 -13.81 2.83 8.22
CA VAL A 303 -13.28 3.98 7.47
C VAL A 303 -13.81 5.28 8.09
N ARG A 304 -12.92 6.25 8.24
CA ARG A 304 -13.21 7.56 8.85
C ARG A 304 -12.91 8.71 7.90
N PRO A 305 -13.58 9.86 8.09
CA PRO A 305 -13.20 11.09 7.40
C PRO A 305 -11.90 11.64 8.02
N ILE A 306 -10.88 11.84 7.19
CA ILE A 306 -9.60 12.43 7.55
C ILE A 306 -9.52 13.83 6.94
N VAL A 307 -9.40 14.86 7.78
CA VAL A 307 -9.23 16.25 7.30
C VAL A 307 -7.80 16.41 6.81
N SER A 308 -7.62 16.66 5.51
CA SER A 308 -6.30 16.71 4.88
C SER A 308 -5.76 18.14 4.67
N GLY A 309 -6.56 19.18 4.89
CA GLY A 309 -6.16 20.57 4.66
C GLY A 309 -5.81 20.94 3.20
N LYS A 310 -5.97 20.02 2.25
CA LYS A 310 -5.66 20.24 0.83
C LYS A 310 -6.70 21.13 0.16
N ALA A 311 -6.28 22.00 -0.75
CA ALA A 311 -7.17 22.94 -1.45
C ALA A 311 -8.28 22.27 -2.27
N ARG A 312 -8.01 21.09 -2.86
CA ARG A 312 -8.96 20.36 -3.72
C ARG A 312 -9.83 19.35 -3.01
N ALA A 313 -9.31 18.70 -1.96
CA ALA A 313 -10.04 17.70 -1.19
C ALA A 313 -9.80 17.98 0.31
N LYS A 314 -10.75 18.65 0.95
CA LYS A 314 -10.65 18.98 2.37
C LYS A 314 -10.73 17.75 3.27
N VAL A 315 -11.38 16.68 2.81
CA VAL A 315 -11.60 15.43 3.53
C VAL A 315 -11.25 14.26 2.63
N GLU A 316 -10.41 13.38 3.11
CA GLU A 316 -10.08 12.08 2.53
C GLU A 316 -10.75 10.98 3.38
N PHE A 317 -11.06 9.82 2.80
CA PHE A 317 -11.76 8.74 3.49
C PHE A 317 -10.91 7.47 3.47
N GLY A 318 -10.32 7.13 4.59
CA GLY A 318 -9.39 6.01 4.64
C GLY A 318 -8.70 5.88 5.98
N ALA A 319 -7.47 5.38 5.95
CA ALA A 319 -6.60 5.32 7.11
C ALA A 319 -5.54 6.42 7.07
N LYS A 320 -5.26 7.04 8.21
CA LYS A 320 -4.11 7.93 8.37
C LYS A 320 -2.88 7.08 8.66
N ILE A 321 -1.82 7.26 7.89
CA ILE A 321 -0.57 6.52 8.04
C ILE A 321 0.59 7.47 8.29
N GLY A 322 1.40 7.16 9.31
CA GLY A 322 2.70 7.78 9.58
C GLY A 322 3.79 6.95 8.89
N VAL A 323 4.58 7.60 8.06
CA VAL A 323 5.60 6.95 7.23
C VAL A 323 6.96 7.56 7.53
N SER A 324 7.95 6.71 7.83
CA SER A 324 9.35 7.10 7.84
C SER A 324 10.05 6.70 6.54
N ILE A 325 10.97 7.55 6.10
CA ILE A 325 11.77 7.32 4.89
C ILE A 325 13.24 7.32 5.31
N VAL A 326 13.92 6.21 5.03
CA VAL A 326 15.35 6.01 5.30
C VAL A 326 16.02 5.60 3.99
N SER A 327 17.02 6.36 3.56
CA SER A 327 17.72 6.13 2.26
C SER A 327 16.73 5.97 1.07
N GLY A 328 15.59 6.70 1.10
CA GLY A 328 14.56 6.64 0.08
C GLY A 328 13.65 5.40 0.12
N TYR A 329 13.81 4.50 1.10
CA TYR A 329 12.90 3.41 1.39
C TYR A 329 11.85 3.86 2.41
N SER A 330 10.58 3.62 2.12
CA SER A 330 9.45 4.01 2.98
C SER A 330 9.02 2.87 3.87
N PHE A 331 8.83 3.18 5.16
CA PHE A 331 8.32 2.26 6.19
C PHE A 331 7.05 2.85 6.79
N ILE A 332 6.00 2.06 6.92
CA ILE A 332 4.77 2.48 7.62
C ILE A 332 4.95 2.19 9.10
N ASP A 333 5.11 3.23 9.91
CA ASP A 333 5.34 3.12 11.35
C ASP A 333 4.05 3.17 12.15
N HIS A 334 3.09 3.96 11.70
CA HIS A 334 1.78 4.09 12.31
C HIS A 334 0.67 3.93 11.27
N HIS A 335 -0.40 3.26 11.64
CA HIS A 335 -1.61 3.10 10.83
C HIS A 335 -2.84 3.20 11.72
N SER A 336 -3.62 4.25 11.55
CA SER A 336 -4.88 4.46 12.28
C SER A 336 -6.02 4.72 11.32
N TRP A 337 -7.20 4.20 11.68
CA TRP A 337 -8.44 4.57 11.00
C TRP A 337 -8.97 5.91 11.50
N ASP A 338 -8.60 6.32 12.71
CA ASP A 338 -9.01 7.58 13.30
C ASP A 338 -8.00 8.68 12.95
N ALA A 339 -8.50 9.91 12.82
CA ALA A 339 -7.65 11.07 12.68
C ALA A 339 -6.87 11.32 13.99
N TYR A 340 -5.57 11.51 13.87
CA TYR A 340 -4.70 11.81 15.00
C TYR A 340 -3.77 12.98 14.68
N ASN A 341 -3.18 13.58 15.71
CA ASN A 341 -2.18 14.62 15.54
C ASN A 341 -0.83 13.99 15.14
N GLU A 342 -0.31 14.33 13.98
CA GLU A 342 0.96 13.82 13.44
C GLU A 342 2.15 14.06 14.38
N ALA A 343 2.09 15.14 15.17
CA ALA A 343 3.14 15.44 16.15
C ALA A 343 3.38 14.31 17.17
N SER A 344 2.35 13.51 17.47
CA SER A 344 2.46 12.38 18.40
C SER A 344 3.27 11.20 17.82
N ASP A 345 3.41 11.13 16.50
CA ASP A 345 4.09 10.01 15.83
C ASP A 345 5.62 10.11 15.91
N LEU A 346 6.19 11.25 16.32
CA LEU A 346 7.65 11.40 16.42
C LEU A 346 8.29 10.28 17.23
N ALA A 347 7.77 10.01 18.42
CA ALA A 347 8.30 8.98 19.31
C ALA A 347 8.22 7.60 18.65
N ILE A 348 7.10 7.32 17.98
CA ILE A 348 6.88 6.07 17.24
C ILE A 348 7.92 5.90 16.12
N HIS A 349 8.15 6.95 15.33
CA HIS A 349 9.13 6.91 14.23
C HIS A 349 10.55 6.63 14.73
N ILE A 350 10.96 7.28 15.83
CA ILE A 350 12.30 7.08 16.41
C ILE A 350 12.44 5.67 16.98
N GLU A 351 11.43 5.19 17.71
CA GLU A 351 11.45 3.84 18.29
C GLU A 351 11.47 2.76 17.20
N LYS A 352 10.61 2.88 16.20
CA LYS A 352 10.60 1.96 15.04
C LYS A 352 11.90 1.99 14.24
N TYR A 353 12.52 3.16 14.13
CA TYR A 353 13.85 3.25 13.52
C TYR A 353 14.89 2.48 14.35
N LYS A 354 14.92 2.72 15.67
CA LYS A 354 15.84 2.02 16.58
C LYS A 354 15.65 0.51 16.56
N GLU A 355 14.39 0.03 16.55
CA GLU A 355 14.08 -1.40 16.40
C GLU A 355 14.67 -2.01 15.12
N ARG A 356 14.63 -1.28 14.00
CA ARG A 356 15.11 -1.75 12.68
C ARG A 356 16.61 -1.68 12.50
N PHE A 357 17.23 -0.62 12.99
CA PHE A 357 18.63 -0.32 12.70
C PHE A 357 19.57 -0.46 13.90
N GLY A 358 19.03 -0.73 15.09
CA GLY A 358 19.80 -0.99 16.32
C GLY A 358 20.36 0.25 17.02
N SER A 359 20.16 1.45 16.46
CA SER A 359 20.66 2.72 17.02
C SER A 359 19.65 3.85 16.81
N GLU A 360 19.77 4.94 17.57
CA GLU A 360 19.01 6.17 17.30
C GLU A 360 19.47 6.80 15.98
N PRO A 361 18.56 7.47 15.22
CA PRO A 361 18.95 8.21 14.03
C PRO A 361 19.86 9.40 14.39
N LYS A 362 20.79 9.78 13.53
CA LYS A 362 21.62 10.96 13.73
C LYS A 362 20.84 12.24 13.45
N ARG A 363 20.02 12.25 12.39
CA ARG A 363 19.25 13.43 11.96
C ARG A 363 17.79 13.06 11.74
N PHE A 364 16.91 13.97 12.17
CA PHE A 364 15.46 13.87 11.97
C PHE A 364 14.96 15.03 11.10
N PHE A 365 14.17 14.68 10.08
CA PHE A 365 13.52 15.60 9.16
C PHE A 365 12.01 15.40 9.22
N GLY A 366 11.28 16.45 9.55
CA GLY A 366 9.82 16.42 9.61
C GLY A 366 9.23 17.79 9.30
N ASP A 367 7.93 17.83 9.00
CA ASP A 367 7.21 19.09 8.84
C ASP A 367 7.13 19.84 10.18
N LYS A 368 6.73 21.10 10.14
CA LYS A 368 6.62 21.97 11.35
C LYS A 368 5.76 21.34 12.45
N ILE A 369 4.77 20.53 12.11
CA ILE A 369 3.91 19.82 13.06
C ILE A 369 4.73 18.90 13.96
N TYR A 370 5.71 18.19 13.40
CA TYR A 370 6.60 17.31 14.18
C TYR A 370 7.58 18.07 15.05
N LEU A 371 7.88 19.32 14.75
CA LEU A 371 8.93 20.10 15.38
C LEU A 371 8.39 21.07 16.46
N ASN A 372 7.36 20.67 17.19
CA ASN A 372 6.86 21.40 18.36
C ASN A 372 7.88 21.41 19.52
N ARG A 373 7.60 22.15 20.60
CA ARG A 373 8.54 22.31 21.72
C ARG A 373 8.86 20.98 22.42
N ASP A 374 7.84 20.15 22.64
CA ASP A 374 7.99 18.87 23.36
C ASP A 374 8.81 17.89 22.55
N ASN A 375 8.50 17.76 21.26
CA ASN A 375 9.24 16.89 20.34
C ASN A 375 10.71 17.32 20.20
N ARG A 376 10.99 18.63 20.17
CA ARG A 376 12.38 19.14 20.15
C ARG A 376 13.13 18.78 21.41
N LYS A 377 12.47 18.76 22.58
CA LYS A 377 13.06 18.31 23.83
C LYS A 377 13.43 16.83 23.74
N ILE A 378 12.52 15.99 23.27
CA ILE A 378 12.76 14.54 23.07
C ILE A 378 13.96 14.31 22.13
N LEU A 379 14.00 15.01 20.99
CA LEU A 379 15.11 14.88 20.03
C LEU A 379 16.44 15.30 20.64
N LYS A 380 16.47 16.40 21.39
CA LYS A 380 17.67 16.89 22.08
C LYS A 380 18.15 15.91 23.16
N GLU A 381 17.25 15.37 23.97
CA GLU A 381 17.57 14.37 25.00
C GLU A 381 18.17 13.08 24.40
N LYS A 382 17.72 12.69 23.20
CA LYS A 382 18.23 11.54 22.47
C LYS A 382 19.48 11.84 21.61
N GLY A 383 19.97 13.08 21.59
CA GLY A 383 21.14 13.47 20.79
C GLY A 383 20.87 13.48 19.28
N ILE A 384 19.60 13.58 18.87
CA ILE A 384 19.19 13.56 17.46
C ILE A 384 19.20 15.00 16.92
N GLU A 385 19.96 15.24 15.85
CA GLU A 385 20.00 16.54 15.20
C GLU A 385 18.69 16.83 14.46
N ILE A 386 18.14 18.04 14.71
CA ILE A 386 16.92 18.50 14.05
C ILE A 386 17.28 19.25 12.78
N MET A 387 16.79 18.76 11.65
CA MET A 387 16.96 19.41 10.36
C MET A 387 15.63 20.06 9.95
N GLY A 388 15.65 21.38 9.77
CA GLY A 388 14.48 22.16 9.40
C GLY A 388 14.48 23.55 10.03
N ARG A 389 13.42 24.32 9.79
CA ARG A 389 13.32 25.70 10.25
C ARG A 389 13.30 25.81 11.76
N GLN A 390 14.10 26.74 12.30
CA GLN A 390 14.09 27.05 13.73
C GLN A 390 12.75 27.64 14.19
N LEU A 391 12.43 27.46 15.48
CA LEU A 391 11.25 28.12 16.09
C LEU A 391 11.51 29.61 16.28
N GLY A 392 10.49 30.41 16.01
CA GLY A 392 10.54 31.85 16.24
C GLY A 392 10.61 32.66 14.94
N ARG A 393 10.85 33.96 15.09
CA ARG A 393 11.04 34.88 13.95
C ARG A 393 12.39 34.59 13.30
N PRO A 394 12.45 34.41 11.97
CA PRO A 394 13.72 34.22 11.30
C PRO A 394 14.65 35.42 11.57
N PRO A 395 15.97 35.17 11.79
CA PRO A 395 16.93 36.24 11.92
C PRO A 395 16.93 37.14 10.68
N LYS A 396 17.23 38.44 10.86
CA LYS A 396 17.28 39.39 9.73
C LYS A 396 18.38 39.04 8.76
N ASP A 397 19.51 38.52 9.26
CA ASP A 397 20.65 38.05 8.49
C ASP A 397 20.97 36.59 8.88
N PRO A 398 20.42 35.61 8.18
CA PRO A 398 20.71 34.19 8.47
C PRO A 398 22.14 33.84 8.05
N SER A 399 22.85 33.04 8.87
CA SER A 399 24.15 32.53 8.51
C SER A 399 24.07 31.57 7.30
N GLN A 400 25.20 31.39 6.58
CA GLN A 400 25.25 30.44 5.45
C GLN A 400 24.86 29.02 5.88
N GLU A 401 25.26 28.58 7.07
CA GLU A 401 24.85 27.30 7.64
C GLU A 401 23.34 27.18 7.86
N GLN A 402 22.70 28.28 8.30
CA GLN A 402 21.24 28.30 8.50
C GLN A 402 20.50 28.22 7.16
N LEU A 403 20.96 28.92 6.15
CA LEU A 403 20.40 28.88 4.79
C LEU A 403 20.56 27.48 4.17
N GLU A 404 21.73 26.85 4.35
CA GLU A 404 21.98 25.51 3.86
C GLU A 404 21.10 24.46 4.57
N ARG A 405 20.96 24.54 5.89
CA ARG A 405 20.04 23.69 6.67
C ARG A 405 18.59 23.85 6.22
N GLU A 406 18.13 25.06 5.96
CA GLU A 406 16.78 25.32 5.45
C GLU A 406 16.62 24.73 4.04
N ARG A 407 17.61 24.90 3.14
CA ARG A 407 17.61 24.36 1.78
C ARG A 407 17.54 22.83 1.79
N ILE A 408 18.37 22.18 2.60
CA ILE A 408 18.35 20.73 2.81
C ILE A 408 16.97 20.31 3.33
N GLY A 409 16.43 20.98 4.34
CA GLY A 409 15.12 20.68 4.91
C GLY A 409 13.98 20.75 3.88
N VAL A 410 14.02 21.76 2.99
CA VAL A 410 13.02 21.91 1.90
C VAL A 410 13.18 20.82 0.84
N SER A 411 14.41 20.51 0.43
CA SER A 411 14.69 19.46 -0.55
C SER A 411 14.17 18.10 -0.08
N LEU A 412 14.40 17.77 1.19
CA LEU A 412 14.03 16.49 1.77
C LEU A 412 12.52 16.36 2.03
N ARG A 413 11.86 17.49 2.31
CA ARG A 413 10.38 17.54 2.34
C ARG A 413 9.79 17.25 0.95
N ASN A 414 10.34 17.86 -0.10
CA ASN A 414 9.90 17.61 -1.47
C ASN A 414 10.08 16.13 -1.85
N GLU A 415 11.12 15.47 -1.34
CA GLU A 415 11.32 14.04 -1.52
C GLU A 415 10.18 13.23 -0.84
N ALA A 416 9.79 13.55 0.39
CA ALA A 416 8.71 12.87 1.08
C ALA A 416 7.38 13.04 0.32
N GLU A 417 7.05 14.27 -0.11
CA GLU A 417 5.87 14.54 -0.94
C GLU A 417 5.89 13.77 -2.27
N ALA A 418 7.05 13.67 -2.93
CA ALA A 418 7.23 12.91 -4.16
C ALA A 418 7.06 11.39 -3.91
N GLN A 419 7.54 10.87 -2.77
CA GLN A 419 7.35 9.49 -2.36
C GLN A 419 5.87 9.15 -2.18
N PHE A 420 5.09 10.03 -1.53
CA PHE A 420 3.65 9.86 -1.37
C PHE A 420 2.91 10.00 -2.70
N GLY A 421 3.26 10.98 -3.51
CA GLY A 421 2.70 11.16 -4.84
C GLY A 421 2.88 9.91 -5.71
N THR A 422 4.07 9.33 -5.70
CA THR A 422 4.38 8.08 -6.39
C THR A 422 3.60 6.90 -5.80
N GLY A 423 3.57 6.75 -4.48
CA GLY A 423 2.80 5.71 -3.79
C GLY A 423 1.32 5.75 -4.14
N LYS A 424 0.73 6.94 -4.14
CA LYS A 424 -0.70 7.13 -4.45
C LYS A 424 -1.02 6.95 -5.94
N ARG A 425 -0.25 7.56 -6.85
CA ARG A 425 -0.60 7.60 -8.29
C ARG A 425 -0.19 6.34 -9.04
N ILE A 426 1.00 5.80 -8.77
CA ILE A 426 1.55 4.66 -9.50
C ILE A 426 1.19 3.34 -8.80
N TYR A 427 1.31 3.30 -7.47
CA TYR A 427 1.13 2.07 -6.70
C TYR A 427 -0.23 2.01 -5.98
N ARG A 428 -1.16 2.93 -6.30
CA ARG A 428 -2.56 2.92 -5.86
C ARG A 428 -2.75 2.89 -4.33
N ALA A 429 -1.87 3.55 -3.59
CA ALA A 429 -2.07 3.73 -2.15
C ALA A 429 -3.27 4.65 -1.80
N ASN A 430 -3.91 5.24 -2.81
CA ASN A 430 -5.17 5.99 -2.75
C ASN A 430 -6.39 5.20 -3.28
N ASP A 431 -6.27 3.88 -3.48
CA ASP A 431 -7.33 3.03 -4.02
C ASP A 431 -7.27 1.66 -3.31
N ILE A 432 -7.53 1.68 -1.99
CA ILE A 432 -7.47 0.48 -1.16
C ILE A 432 -8.78 -0.31 -1.30
N ARG A 433 -8.76 -1.35 -2.13
CA ARG A 433 -9.94 -2.17 -2.46
C ARG A 433 -10.26 -3.25 -1.44
N ALA A 434 -9.37 -3.49 -0.49
CA ALA A 434 -9.58 -4.45 0.57
C ALA A 434 -10.57 -3.91 1.60
N ARG A 435 -11.69 -4.63 1.81
CA ARG A 435 -12.85 -4.15 2.60
C ARG A 435 -12.79 -4.49 4.09
N LEU A 436 -11.86 -5.30 4.54
CA LEU A 436 -11.68 -5.64 5.96
C LEU A 436 -10.52 -4.83 6.54
N PRO A 437 -10.58 -4.36 7.79
CA PRO A 437 -9.52 -3.56 8.40
C PRO A 437 -8.14 -4.21 8.29
N GLU A 438 -8.05 -5.50 8.59
CA GLU A 438 -6.79 -6.25 8.58
C GLU A 438 -6.24 -6.39 7.15
N THR A 439 -7.10 -6.70 6.18
CA THR A 439 -6.69 -6.87 4.79
C THR A 439 -6.33 -5.53 4.13
N ALA A 440 -6.97 -4.43 4.56
CA ALA A 440 -6.66 -3.09 4.08
C ALA A 440 -5.28 -2.62 4.59
N ARG A 441 -4.91 -2.95 5.84
CA ARG A 441 -3.56 -2.68 6.38
C ARG A 441 -2.47 -3.33 5.54
N CYS A 442 -2.62 -4.62 5.27
CA CYS A 442 -1.71 -5.37 4.41
C CYS A 442 -1.66 -4.77 2.99
N TRP A 443 -2.81 -4.42 2.41
CA TRP A 443 -2.87 -3.79 1.08
C TRP A 443 -2.08 -2.48 1.03
N THR A 444 -2.32 -1.59 1.99
CA THR A 444 -1.60 -0.32 2.10
C THR A 444 -0.09 -0.55 2.18
N ALA A 445 0.36 -1.45 3.05
CA ALA A 445 1.77 -1.77 3.21
C ALA A 445 2.39 -2.35 1.92
N MET A 446 1.67 -3.22 1.21
CA MET A 446 2.12 -3.76 -0.08
C MET A 446 2.28 -2.70 -1.16
N CYS A 447 1.44 -1.65 -1.20
CA CYS A 447 1.62 -0.53 -2.14
C CYS A 447 2.98 0.16 -1.93
N TYR A 448 3.35 0.42 -0.68
CA TYR A 448 4.65 1.01 -0.35
C TYR A 448 5.81 0.03 -0.56
N PHE A 449 5.62 -1.25 -0.25
CA PHE A 449 6.63 -2.27 -0.51
C PHE A 449 6.98 -2.38 -2.00
N VAL A 450 5.98 -2.45 -2.88
CA VAL A 450 6.21 -2.54 -4.34
C VAL A 450 6.84 -1.25 -4.88
N LYS A 451 6.54 -0.10 -4.30
CA LYS A 451 7.25 1.15 -4.58
C LYS A 451 8.73 1.05 -4.19
N ASN A 452 9.03 0.55 -2.99
CA ASN A 452 10.40 0.33 -2.51
C ASN A 452 11.15 -0.69 -3.40
N LEU A 453 10.46 -1.76 -3.79
CA LEU A 453 11.00 -2.74 -4.73
C LEU A 453 11.36 -2.13 -6.09
N ALA A 454 10.53 -1.23 -6.62
CA ALA A 454 10.83 -0.55 -7.87
C ALA A 454 12.05 0.38 -7.75
N LYS A 455 12.27 1.02 -6.59
CA LYS A 455 13.50 1.76 -6.28
C LYS A 455 14.70 0.81 -6.28
N PHE A 456 14.63 -0.29 -5.53
CA PHE A 456 15.70 -1.29 -5.45
C PHE A 456 16.10 -1.82 -6.83
N MET A 457 15.13 -2.16 -7.69
CA MET A 457 15.39 -2.65 -9.05
C MET A 457 16.05 -1.58 -9.94
N ARG A 458 15.70 -0.30 -9.78
CA ARG A 458 16.36 0.80 -10.51
C ARG A 458 17.82 0.99 -10.05
N GLU A 459 18.07 0.94 -8.75
CA GLU A 459 19.44 1.01 -8.21
C GLU A 459 20.30 -0.15 -8.73
N LEU A 460 19.74 -1.35 -8.80
CA LEU A 460 20.41 -2.51 -9.38
C LEU A 460 20.75 -2.31 -10.88
N CYS A 461 19.82 -1.76 -11.67
CA CYS A 461 20.07 -1.48 -13.08
C CYS A 461 21.19 -0.43 -13.28
N LEU A 462 21.20 0.63 -12.45
CA LEU A 462 22.24 1.68 -12.53
C LEU A 462 23.62 1.11 -12.23
N VAL A 463 23.76 0.28 -11.23
CA VAL A 463 25.01 -0.42 -10.88
C VAL A 463 25.48 -1.30 -12.04
N LEU A 464 24.59 -2.09 -12.65
CA LEU A 464 24.96 -2.92 -13.79
C LEU A 464 25.43 -2.11 -15.00
N ILE A 465 24.81 -0.95 -15.24
CA ILE A 465 25.23 -0.01 -16.29
C ILE A 465 26.64 0.54 -15.97
N GLU A 466 26.88 0.93 -14.73
CA GLU A 466 28.15 1.49 -14.29
C GLU A 466 29.30 0.45 -14.43
N ILE A 467 29.04 -0.80 -14.00
CA ILE A 467 30.01 -1.92 -14.20
C ILE A 467 30.28 -2.15 -15.69
N TYR A 468 29.23 -2.16 -16.53
CA TYR A 468 29.38 -2.34 -17.97
C TYR A 468 30.24 -1.23 -18.61
N VAL A 469 29.98 0.03 -18.23
CA VAL A 469 30.76 1.19 -18.71
C VAL A 469 32.22 1.04 -18.29
N ARG A 470 32.53 0.66 -17.05
CA ARG A 470 33.90 0.44 -16.56
C ARG A 470 34.61 -0.67 -17.31
N ILE A 471 33.95 -1.83 -17.49
CA ILE A 471 34.52 -2.95 -18.25
C ILE A 471 34.87 -2.51 -19.68
N ARG A 472 34.01 -1.70 -20.29
CA ARG A 472 34.21 -1.18 -21.65
C ARG A 472 35.35 -0.18 -21.71
N HIS A 473 35.53 0.68 -20.69
CA HIS A 473 36.68 1.58 -20.58
C HIS A 473 37.99 0.80 -20.38
N LEU A 474 38.02 -0.18 -19.49
CA LEU A 474 39.20 -1.04 -19.27
C LEU A 474 39.54 -1.84 -20.56
N GLY A 475 38.52 -2.34 -21.29
CA GLY A 475 38.75 -2.99 -22.58
C GLY A 475 39.26 -2.05 -23.68
N ALA A 476 38.93 -0.76 -23.63
CA ALA A 476 39.40 0.25 -24.57
C ALA A 476 40.87 0.65 -24.31
N GLU A 477 41.33 0.59 -23.05
CA GLU A 477 42.74 0.83 -22.69
C GLU A 477 43.68 -0.31 -23.14
N TYR A 478 43.14 -1.53 -23.30
CA TYR A 478 43.93 -2.70 -23.81
C TYR A 478 43.95 -2.84 -25.34
N VAL A 479 43.13 -2.07 -26.07
CA VAL A 479 43.11 -2.07 -27.55
C VAL A 479 43.99 -0.90 -28.04
N ASN A 480 45.13 -1.26 -28.65
CA ASN A 480 46.18 -0.45 -29.24
C ASN A 480 45.69 0.89 -29.85
N PRO A 481 46.40 2.03 -29.64
CA PRO A 481 45.95 3.38 -30.05
C PRO A 481 45.89 3.66 -31.56
N SER A 482 46.07 2.69 -32.43
CA SER A 482 46.18 2.88 -33.88
C SER A 482 44.89 2.65 -34.69
N THR A 483 43.76 2.28 -34.07
CA THR A 483 42.51 2.15 -34.78
C THR A 483 41.57 3.35 -34.49
N LYS A 484 41.45 4.26 -35.46
CA LYS A 484 40.46 5.35 -35.44
C LYS A 484 39.05 4.74 -35.29
N PHE A 485 38.38 5.01 -34.19
CA PHE A 485 36.98 4.68 -33.98
C PHE A 485 36.10 5.49 -34.93
N ARG A 486 35.28 4.79 -35.74
CA ARG A 486 34.10 5.36 -36.36
C ARG A 486 33.05 5.56 -35.27
N GLU A 487 32.52 6.76 -35.17
CA GLU A 487 31.30 7.04 -34.36
C GLU A 487 30.15 6.19 -34.92
N THR A 488 29.76 5.13 -34.18
CA THR A 488 28.54 4.40 -34.44
C THR A 488 27.38 5.08 -33.67
N SER A 489 26.29 5.32 -34.37
CA SER A 489 25.07 5.94 -33.86
C SER A 489 24.48 5.13 -32.67
N TRP A 490 23.80 5.81 -31.78
CA TRP A 490 23.19 5.28 -30.55
C TRP A 490 22.09 4.21 -30.74
N GLU A 491 21.86 3.75 -31.98
CA GLU A 491 20.78 2.81 -32.36
C GLU A 491 21.08 1.32 -32.14
N GLU A 492 22.31 0.93 -31.77
CA GLU A 492 22.72 -0.48 -31.63
C GLU A 492 22.91 -0.98 -30.19
N TYR A 493 22.20 -0.44 -29.21
CA TYR A 493 22.32 -0.96 -27.85
C TYR A 493 21.28 -2.04 -27.57
N PRO A 494 21.68 -3.26 -27.13
CA PRO A 494 20.78 -4.37 -26.86
C PRO A 494 20.00 -4.24 -25.53
N PHE A 495 20.10 -3.10 -24.82
CA PHE A 495 19.31 -2.85 -23.62
C PHE A 495 18.21 -1.81 -23.93
N PRO A 496 16.93 -2.18 -23.83
CA PRO A 496 15.89 -1.17 -23.85
C PRO A 496 16.09 -0.26 -22.62
N LEU A 497 16.49 0.98 -22.87
CA LEU A 497 16.36 2.05 -21.89
C LEU A 497 14.98 1.93 -21.26
N CYS A 498 14.93 1.97 -19.94
CA CYS A 498 13.71 1.94 -19.15
C CYS A 498 12.81 3.12 -19.59
N GLY A 499 12.09 2.90 -20.70
CA GLY A 499 11.17 3.87 -21.24
C GLY A 499 10.12 4.18 -20.19
N THR A 500 9.96 5.44 -19.88
CA THR A 500 8.81 6.02 -19.22
C THR A 500 7.57 5.67 -20.05
N GLN A 501 7.01 4.49 -19.87
CA GLN A 501 5.64 4.22 -20.26
C GLN A 501 4.73 4.60 -19.10
N THR A 502 4.24 5.82 -19.20
CA THR A 502 2.98 6.26 -18.61
C THR A 502 1.86 5.41 -19.21
N PHE A 503 1.29 4.53 -18.40
CA PHE A 503 -0.10 4.05 -18.43
C PHE A 503 -0.57 3.82 -16.99
#